data_8d23be92672629ff49573d3794d77365
#
_entry.id   8d23be92672629ff49573d3794d77365
#
_cell.length_a   1.000
_cell.length_b   1.000
_cell.length_c   1.000
_cell.angle_alpha   90.00
_cell.angle_beta   90.00
_cell.angle_gamma   90.00
#
_symmetry.space_group_name_H-M   'P 1'
#
loop_
_entity.id
_entity.type
_entity.pdbx_description
1 polymer ?
#
loop_
_entity_poly.entity_id
_entity_poly.type
_entity_poly.pdbx_seq_one_letter_code
_entity_poly.pdbx_strand_id
1 'polypeptide(L)'
;MKKVVFITGGTGGHIYPAISIAKKMREQNIDILFIGTEHRMEKELVPKENFRFIGLDILPLKSIKSVIKMIISVFKAISILNKEKPDKVIGFGNYITIPVLIAAIVLRIPYYLQEQNCTMGMANKYFYKKAKKIFIAFEDTLELVKEKYRSKFIVTGNPLREEFYTKNSKEER
;
A
#
# COMPACT_ATOMS: atom_id res chain seq x y z
N MET A 1 -19.33 -7.61 -5.91
CA MET A 1 -18.39 -6.53 -6.33
C MET A 1 -17.04 -6.85 -5.69
N LYS A 2 -15.95 -6.82 -6.47
CA LYS A 2 -14.60 -7.06 -5.92
C LYS A 2 -14.22 -5.92 -4.98
N LYS A 3 -13.63 -6.27 -3.83
CA LYS A 3 -13.18 -5.30 -2.84
C LYS A 3 -11.67 -5.42 -2.61
N VAL A 4 -10.98 -4.28 -2.61
CA VAL A 4 -9.53 -4.22 -2.39
C VAL A 4 -9.23 -3.23 -1.25
N VAL A 5 -8.39 -3.65 -0.32
CA VAL A 5 -7.86 -2.78 0.72
C VAL A 5 -6.49 -2.26 0.30
N PHE A 6 -6.33 -0.93 0.31
CA PHE A 6 -5.08 -0.23 0.07
C PHE A 6 -4.48 0.23 1.39
N ILE A 7 -3.20 -0.02 1.60
CA ILE A 7 -2.50 0.43 2.80
C ILE A 7 -1.43 1.41 2.37
N THR A 8 -1.58 2.66 2.76
CA THR A 8 -0.64 3.73 2.41
C THR A 8 -0.58 4.78 3.49
N GLY A 9 0.47 5.58 3.47
CA GLY A 9 0.58 6.74 4.33
C GLY A 9 2.03 7.19 4.54
N GLY A 10 2.15 8.20 5.38
CA GLY A 10 3.42 8.80 5.80
C GLY A 10 3.86 9.95 4.92
N THR A 11 4.10 9.73 3.63
CA THR A 11 4.53 10.77 2.69
C THR A 11 3.76 10.70 1.38
N GLY A 12 3.75 11.82 0.64
CA GLY A 12 3.12 11.88 -0.68
C GLY A 12 3.64 10.83 -1.67
N GLY A 13 4.93 10.44 -1.55
CA GLY A 13 5.53 9.42 -2.39
C GLY A 13 4.87 8.03 -2.30
N HIS A 14 4.20 7.72 -1.19
CA HIS A 14 3.43 6.48 -1.02
C HIS A 14 1.93 6.70 -1.28
N ILE A 15 1.41 7.87 -0.93
CA ILE A 15 -0.03 8.16 -0.97
C ILE A 15 -0.50 8.40 -2.41
N TYR A 16 0.19 9.22 -3.19
CA TYR A 16 -0.25 9.56 -4.55
C TYR A 16 -0.24 8.37 -5.53
N PRO A 17 0.79 7.50 -5.54
CA PRO A 17 0.73 6.26 -6.32
C PRO A 17 -0.46 5.38 -5.95
N ALA A 18 -0.76 5.26 -4.64
CA ALA A 18 -1.91 4.50 -4.18
C ALA A 18 -3.24 5.09 -4.69
N ILE A 19 -3.40 6.41 -4.60
CA ILE A 19 -4.59 7.11 -5.09
C ILE A 19 -4.73 6.95 -6.61
N SER A 20 -3.65 7.09 -7.37
CA SER A 20 -3.67 6.96 -8.83
C SER A 20 -4.13 5.57 -9.27
N ILE A 21 -3.60 4.51 -8.64
CA ILE A 21 -4.04 3.13 -8.92
C ILE A 21 -5.50 2.93 -8.48
N ALA A 22 -5.89 3.46 -7.31
CA ALA A 22 -7.23 3.34 -6.79
C ALA A 22 -8.28 3.98 -7.72
N LYS A 23 -7.99 5.15 -8.30
CA LYS A 23 -8.86 5.80 -9.29
C LYS A 23 -9.12 4.90 -10.49
N LYS A 24 -8.06 4.32 -11.06
CA LYS A 24 -8.17 3.39 -12.20
C LYS A 24 -8.94 2.11 -11.86
N MET A 25 -8.75 1.57 -10.66
CA MET A 25 -9.51 0.40 -10.22
C MET A 25 -10.98 0.72 -9.95
N ARG A 26 -11.30 1.92 -9.45
CA ARG A 26 -12.68 2.39 -9.25
C ARG A 26 -13.43 2.52 -10.58
N GLU A 27 -12.77 2.96 -11.66
CA GLU A 27 -13.33 2.97 -13.02
C GLU A 27 -13.76 1.57 -13.49
N GLN A 28 -13.17 0.52 -12.92
CA GLN A 28 -13.51 -0.88 -13.18
C GLN A 28 -14.53 -1.46 -12.19
N ASN A 29 -15.29 -0.62 -11.47
CA ASN A 29 -16.26 -1.01 -10.46
C ASN A 29 -15.70 -1.87 -9.31
N ILE A 30 -14.47 -1.59 -8.89
CA ILE A 30 -13.84 -2.20 -7.72
C ILE A 30 -14.08 -1.32 -6.50
N ASP A 31 -14.63 -1.89 -5.42
CA ASP A 31 -14.75 -1.19 -4.13
C ASP A 31 -13.39 -1.07 -3.44
N ILE A 32 -13.01 0.14 -3.05
CA ILE A 32 -11.70 0.41 -2.48
C ILE A 32 -11.85 1.03 -1.09
N LEU A 33 -11.17 0.41 -0.13
CA LEU A 33 -10.99 0.92 1.22
C LEU A 33 -9.51 1.22 1.44
N PHE A 34 -9.20 2.42 1.90
CA PHE A 34 -7.88 2.77 2.36
C PHE A 34 -7.73 2.58 3.87
N ILE A 35 -6.58 2.05 4.28
CA ILE A 35 -6.14 2.01 5.67
C ILE A 35 -4.80 2.75 5.76
N GLY A 36 -4.70 3.67 6.72
CA GLY A 36 -3.49 4.46 6.97
C GLY A 36 -3.38 4.86 8.43
N THR A 37 -2.59 5.89 8.75
CA THR A 37 -2.55 6.43 10.11
C THR A 37 -3.61 7.51 10.31
N GLU A 38 -4.07 7.66 11.54
CA GLU A 38 -5.01 8.72 11.91
C GLU A 38 -4.35 10.08 12.15
N HIS A 39 -3.01 10.17 12.00
CA HIS A 39 -2.22 11.33 12.40
C HIS A 39 -1.46 12.01 11.26
N ARG A 40 -1.53 11.47 10.04
CA ARG A 40 -0.75 11.96 8.91
C ARG A 40 -1.63 12.38 7.74
N MET A 41 -0.99 12.86 6.68
CA MET A 41 -1.65 13.50 5.55
C MET A 41 -2.62 12.58 4.78
N GLU A 42 -2.46 11.26 4.84
CA GLU A 42 -3.38 10.32 4.20
C GLU A 42 -4.81 10.42 4.74
N LYS A 43 -4.98 10.77 6.03
CA LYS A 43 -6.27 10.98 6.67
C LYS A 43 -7.11 12.08 5.97
N GLU A 44 -6.44 13.06 5.40
CA GLU A 44 -7.10 14.16 4.69
C GLU A 44 -7.11 13.93 3.17
N LEU A 45 -5.98 13.49 2.62
CA LEU A 45 -5.83 13.35 1.16
C LEU A 45 -6.73 12.27 0.57
N VAL A 46 -6.86 11.13 1.25
CA VAL A 46 -7.65 10.01 0.73
C VAL A 46 -9.15 10.34 0.68
N PRO A 47 -9.78 10.88 1.74
CA PRO A 47 -11.19 11.28 1.68
C PRO A 47 -11.47 12.44 0.69
N LYS A 48 -10.51 13.36 0.45
CA LYS A 48 -10.64 14.41 -0.57
C LYS A 48 -10.82 13.83 -1.98
N GLU A 49 -10.33 12.62 -2.22
CA GLU A 49 -10.49 11.89 -3.49
C GLU A 49 -11.72 10.96 -3.50
N ASN A 50 -12.61 11.14 -2.51
CA ASN A 50 -13.85 10.36 -2.35
C ASN A 50 -13.62 8.86 -2.19
N PHE A 51 -12.56 8.46 -1.47
CA PHE A 51 -12.33 7.09 -1.03
C PHE A 51 -12.67 6.91 0.44
N ARG A 52 -13.16 5.71 0.77
CA ARG A 52 -13.33 5.28 2.16
C ARG A 52 -11.97 5.17 2.82
N PHE A 53 -11.85 5.67 4.06
CA PHE A 53 -10.60 5.66 4.83
C PHE A 53 -10.84 5.21 6.26
N ILE A 54 -9.95 4.35 6.77
CA ILE A 54 -9.90 3.97 8.18
C ILE A 54 -8.49 4.28 8.69
N GLY A 55 -8.42 5.11 9.73
CA GLY A 55 -7.18 5.43 10.43
C GLY A 55 -6.89 4.42 11.54
N LEU A 56 -5.60 4.06 11.67
CA LEU A 56 -5.06 3.28 12.79
C LEU A 56 -4.04 4.11 13.55
N ASP A 57 -3.99 3.95 14.87
CA ASP A 57 -3.00 4.63 15.72
C ASP A 57 -1.64 3.91 15.65
N ILE A 58 -0.96 4.07 14.52
CA ILE A 58 0.34 3.45 14.24
C ILE A 58 1.44 4.50 14.36
N LEU A 59 2.46 4.20 15.15
CA LEU A 59 3.64 5.04 15.33
C LEU A 59 4.88 4.34 14.78
N PRO A 60 5.93 5.10 14.34
CA PRO A 60 7.22 4.52 14.02
C PRO A 60 7.78 3.73 15.21
N LEU A 61 8.36 2.55 14.93
CA LEU A 61 8.88 1.63 15.96
C LEU A 61 10.17 2.19 16.61
N LYS A 62 10.00 3.12 17.55
CA LYS A 62 11.11 3.78 18.27
C LYS A 62 11.04 3.65 19.80
N SER A 63 9.97 3.06 20.33
CA SER A 63 9.73 2.94 21.77
C SER A 63 8.83 1.76 22.10
N ILE A 64 8.83 1.32 23.36
CA ILE A 64 7.92 0.27 23.86
C ILE A 64 6.46 0.65 23.59
N LYS A 65 6.11 1.92 23.79
CA LYS A 65 4.76 2.44 23.52
C LYS A 65 4.37 2.23 22.03
N SER A 66 5.29 2.45 21.10
CA SER A 66 5.01 2.24 19.68
C SER A 66 4.86 0.77 19.30
N VAL A 67 5.57 -0.13 19.98
CA VAL A 67 5.41 -1.58 19.82
C VAL A 67 4.03 -2.02 20.31
N ILE A 68 3.59 -1.55 21.49
CA ILE A 68 2.25 -1.86 22.00
C ILE A 68 1.16 -1.36 21.05
N LYS A 69 1.27 -0.12 20.55
CA LYS A 69 0.34 0.43 19.56
C LYS A 69 0.33 -0.38 18.25
N MET A 70 1.49 -0.87 17.82
CA MET A 70 1.60 -1.74 16.64
C MET A 70 0.82 -3.05 16.86
N ILE A 71 0.98 -3.71 18.01
CA ILE A 71 0.25 -4.94 18.34
C ILE A 71 -1.26 -4.68 18.38
N ILE A 72 -1.71 -3.63 19.05
CA ILE A 72 -3.13 -3.24 19.08
C ILE A 72 -3.65 -2.99 17.65
N SER A 73 -2.85 -2.35 16.80
CA SER A 73 -3.20 -2.08 15.41
C SER A 73 -3.33 -3.37 14.58
N VAL A 74 -2.56 -4.43 14.89
CA VAL A 74 -2.73 -5.75 14.26
C VAL A 74 -4.12 -6.32 14.57
N PHE A 75 -4.54 -6.32 15.84
CA PHE A 75 -5.87 -6.82 16.23
C PHE A 75 -7.00 -5.99 15.61
N LYS A 76 -6.86 -4.66 15.59
CA LYS A 76 -7.80 -3.78 14.90
C LYS A 76 -7.87 -4.09 13.39
N ALA A 77 -6.72 -4.28 12.75
CA ALA A 77 -6.65 -4.65 11.33
C ALA A 77 -7.32 -6.00 11.05
N ILE A 78 -7.13 -7.01 11.91
CA ILE A 78 -7.83 -8.29 11.82
C ILE A 78 -9.35 -8.08 11.86
N SER A 79 -9.84 -7.30 12.82
CA SER A 79 -11.27 -6.99 12.95
C SER A 79 -11.81 -6.28 11.70
N ILE A 80 -11.08 -5.27 11.18
CA ILE A 80 -11.46 -4.54 9.97
C ILE A 80 -11.52 -5.48 8.76
N LEU A 81 -10.46 -6.27 8.53
CA LEU A 81 -10.41 -7.17 7.37
C LEU A 81 -11.47 -8.28 7.45
N ASN A 82 -11.78 -8.79 8.65
CA ASN A 82 -12.88 -9.74 8.85
C ASN A 82 -14.24 -9.14 8.54
N LYS A 83 -14.47 -7.88 8.89
CA LYS A 83 -15.72 -7.17 8.60
C LYS A 83 -15.84 -6.82 7.12
N GLU A 84 -14.78 -6.29 6.53
CA GLU A 84 -14.77 -5.80 5.15
C GLU A 84 -14.68 -6.94 4.12
N LYS A 85 -14.08 -8.08 4.49
CA LYS A 85 -13.89 -9.28 3.65
C LYS A 85 -13.32 -8.96 2.26
N PRO A 86 -12.16 -8.28 2.18
CA PRO A 86 -11.59 -7.92 0.90
C PRO A 86 -11.04 -9.15 0.15
N ASP A 87 -11.11 -9.12 -1.18
CA ASP A 87 -10.52 -10.14 -2.04
C ASP A 87 -8.99 -10.11 -2.02
N LYS A 88 -8.41 -8.92 -1.79
CA LYS A 88 -6.96 -8.72 -1.74
C LYS A 88 -6.59 -7.43 -1.00
N VAL A 89 -5.32 -7.39 -0.59
CA VAL A 89 -4.72 -6.23 0.07
C VAL A 89 -3.52 -5.76 -0.75
N ILE A 90 -3.31 -4.45 -0.87
CA ILE A 90 -2.15 -3.86 -1.55
C ILE A 90 -1.45 -2.90 -0.58
N GLY A 91 -0.18 -3.18 -0.28
CA GLY A 91 0.67 -2.34 0.58
C GLY A 91 1.62 -1.48 -0.25
N PHE A 92 1.68 -0.20 0.05
CA PHE A 92 2.53 0.79 -0.62
C PHE A 92 3.82 1.10 0.15
N GLY A 93 4.25 0.16 1.01
CA GLY A 93 5.46 0.33 1.81
C GLY A 93 5.25 1.13 3.09
N ASN A 94 6.38 1.42 3.78
CA ASN A 94 6.38 2.09 5.08
C ASN A 94 5.90 1.18 6.24
N TYR A 95 6.26 1.55 7.48
CA TYR A 95 5.88 0.81 8.71
C TYR A 95 4.36 0.72 8.91
N ILE A 96 3.60 1.61 8.29
CA ILE A 96 2.14 1.65 8.33
C ILE A 96 1.51 0.38 7.75
N THR A 97 2.17 -0.26 6.79
CA THR A 97 1.65 -1.48 6.16
C THR A 97 1.77 -2.71 7.06
N ILE A 98 2.69 -2.71 8.03
CA ILE A 98 3.03 -3.88 8.84
C ILE A 98 1.82 -4.52 9.52
N PRO A 99 1.00 -3.81 10.33
CA PRO A 99 -0.09 -4.46 11.07
C PRO A 99 -1.16 -5.04 10.16
N VAL A 100 -1.45 -4.38 9.03
CA VAL A 100 -2.48 -4.84 8.09
C VAL A 100 -1.97 -6.02 7.26
N LEU A 101 -0.69 -6.05 6.89
CA LEU A 101 -0.09 -7.21 6.20
C LEU A 101 0.00 -8.43 7.12
N ILE A 102 0.29 -8.24 8.41
CA ILE A 102 0.21 -9.32 9.40
C ILE A 102 -1.22 -9.86 9.47
N ALA A 103 -2.21 -8.97 9.58
CA ALA A 103 -3.62 -9.36 9.61
C ALA A 103 -4.04 -10.12 8.34
N ALA A 104 -3.60 -9.66 7.16
CA ALA A 104 -3.85 -10.35 5.90
C ALA A 104 -3.24 -11.76 5.87
N ILE A 105 -2.03 -11.94 6.41
CA ILE A 105 -1.40 -13.27 6.53
C ILE A 105 -2.21 -14.19 7.47
N VAL A 106 -2.61 -13.68 8.64
CA VAL A 106 -3.42 -14.45 9.62
C VAL A 106 -4.74 -14.89 9.01
N LEU A 107 -5.40 -14.01 8.28
CA LEU A 107 -6.69 -14.27 7.62
C LEU A 107 -6.57 -14.97 6.26
N ARG A 108 -5.35 -15.28 5.82
CA ARG A 108 -5.06 -15.90 4.51
C ARG A 108 -5.58 -15.09 3.32
N ILE A 109 -5.68 -13.77 3.48
CA ILE A 109 -6.06 -12.87 2.40
C ILE A 109 -4.81 -12.63 1.52
N PRO A 110 -4.89 -12.82 0.19
CA PRO A 110 -3.77 -12.58 -0.69
C PRO A 110 -3.38 -11.10 -0.68
N TYR A 111 -2.08 -10.83 -0.57
CA TYR A 111 -1.60 -9.46 -0.61
C TYR A 111 -0.53 -9.24 -1.66
N TYR A 112 -0.43 -7.99 -2.08
CA TYR A 112 0.47 -7.46 -3.08
C TYR A 112 1.23 -6.28 -2.48
N LEU A 113 2.42 -6.00 -3.02
CA LEU A 113 3.23 -4.87 -2.60
C LEU A 113 3.55 -3.98 -3.79
N GLN A 114 3.69 -2.70 -3.53
CA GLN A 114 4.22 -1.73 -4.48
C GLN A 114 5.41 -1.00 -3.84
N GLU A 115 6.52 -0.89 -4.59
CA GLU A 115 7.74 -0.20 -4.17
C GLU A 115 8.05 0.92 -5.15
N GLN A 116 8.11 2.13 -4.62
CA GLN A 116 8.34 3.35 -5.40
C GLN A 116 9.82 3.71 -5.53
N ASN A 117 10.67 3.16 -4.69
CA ASN A 117 12.08 3.48 -4.59
C ASN A 117 12.96 2.40 -5.22
N CYS A 118 14.15 2.77 -5.69
CA CYS A 118 15.16 1.80 -6.14
C CYS A 118 15.57 0.84 -5.02
N THR A 119 15.65 1.33 -3.78
CA THR A 119 15.93 0.50 -2.61
C THR A 119 14.64 0.15 -1.89
N MET A 120 14.40 -1.14 -1.76
CA MET A 120 13.20 -1.65 -1.09
C MET A 120 13.12 -1.19 0.36
N GLY A 121 12.01 -0.57 0.73
CA GLY A 121 11.72 -0.15 2.09
C GLY A 121 11.68 -1.32 3.07
N MET A 122 11.94 -1.06 4.36
CA MET A 122 12.05 -2.10 5.40
C MET A 122 10.81 -3.01 5.46
N ALA A 123 9.61 -2.45 5.44
CA ALA A 123 8.38 -3.24 5.46
C ALA A 123 8.33 -4.20 4.26
N ASN A 124 8.56 -3.70 3.03
CA ASN A 124 8.55 -4.52 1.84
C ASN A 124 9.63 -5.62 1.88
N LYS A 125 10.83 -5.35 2.46
CA LYS A 125 11.89 -6.36 2.66
C LYS A 125 11.46 -7.54 3.53
N TYR A 126 10.60 -7.32 4.51
CA TYR A 126 10.10 -8.41 5.36
C TYR A 126 8.95 -9.20 4.71
N PHE A 127 8.08 -8.51 3.98
CA PHE A 127 6.82 -9.11 3.50
C PHE A 127 6.87 -9.66 2.08
N TYR A 128 7.84 -9.28 1.22
CA TYR A 128 7.87 -9.70 -0.20
C TYR A 128 7.87 -11.22 -0.41
N LYS A 129 8.46 -11.98 0.52
CA LYS A 129 8.58 -13.44 0.39
C LYS A 129 7.22 -14.14 0.34
N LYS A 130 6.23 -13.62 1.08
CA LYS A 130 4.86 -14.17 1.15
C LYS A 130 3.86 -13.42 0.25
N ALA A 131 4.25 -12.30 -0.33
CA ALA A 131 3.42 -11.56 -1.28
C ALA A 131 3.12 -12.40 -2.53
N LYS A 132 1.97 -12.19 -3.14
CA LYS A 132 1.60 -12.81 -4.43
C LYS A 132 2.41 -12.23 -5.58
N LYS A 133 2.47 -10.89 -5.66
CA LYS A 133 3.31 -10.13 -6.59
C LYS A 133 3.78 -8.85 -5.93
N ILE A 134 4.90 -8.33 -6.44
CA ILE A 134 5.49 -7.08 -6.04
C ILE A 134 5.68 -6.22 -7.29
N PHE A 135 5.05 -5.06 -7.32
CA PHE A 135 5.18 -4.08 -8.39
C PHE A 135 6.28 -3.09 -8.01
N ILE A 136 7.30 -2.97 -8.83
CA ILE A 136 8.47 -2.13 -8.58
C ILE A 136 8.59 -1.02 -9.62
N ALA A 137 9.06 0.14 -9.19
CA ALA A 137 9.27 1.28 -10.08
C ALA A 137 10.54 1.13 -10.91
N PHE A 138 11.58 0.50 -10.36
CA PHE A 138 12.92 0.41 -10.94
C PHE A 138 13.40 -1.03 -11.00
N GLU A 139 14.04 -1.41 -12.10
CA GLU A 139 14.60 -2.74 -12.30
C GLU A 139 15.75 -3.05 -11.33
N ASP A 140 16.54 -2.04 -10.96
CA ASP A 140 17.65 -2.14 -10.01
C ASP A 140 17.24 -2.72 -8.64
N THR A 141 15.94 -2.59 -8.29
CA THR A 141 15.39 -3.22 -7.09
C THR A 141 15.58 -4.74 -7.07
N LEU A 142 15.66 -5.38 -8.25
CA LEU A 142 15.83 -6.83 -8.40
C LEU A 142 17.21 -7.31 -7.95
N GLU A 143 18.23 -6.46 -7.98
CA GLU A 143 19.58 -6.81 -7.53
C GLU A 143 19.62 -7.17 -6.04
N LEU A 144 18.72 -6.54 -5.26
CA LEU A 144 18.59 -6.76 -3.81
C LEU A 144 17.71 -7.98 -3.46
N VAL A 145 17.14 -8.64 -4.46
CA VAL A 145 16.18 -9.74 -4.28
C VAL A 145 16.83 -11.08 -4.57
N LYS A 146 16.65 -12.04 -3.65
CA LYS A 146 17.10 -13.41 -3.86
C LYS A 146 16.44 -14.00 -5.12
N GLU A 147 17.22 -14.63 -5.99
CA GLU A 147 16.81 -15.13 -7.30
C GLU A 147 15.49 -15.94 -7.27
N LYS A 148 15.33 -16.84 -6.32
CA LYS A 148 14.10 -17.65 -6.15
C LYS A 148 12.80 -16.86 -5.95
N TYR A 149 12.88 -15.56 -5.68
CA TYR A 149 11.70 -14.69 -5.52
C TYR A 149 11.51 -13.70 -6.66
N ARG A 150 12.50 -13.56 -7.57
CA ARG A 150 12.46 -12.57 -8.65
C ARG A 150 11.23 -12.72 -9.55
N SER A 151 10.74 -13.94 -9.77
CA SER A 151 9.53 -14.19 -10.56
C SER A 151 8.24 -13.58 -9.99
N LYS A 152 8.26 -13.12 -8.75
CA LYS A 152 7.15 -12.38 -8.13
C LYS A 152 7.17 -10.88 -8.44
N PHE A 153 8.30 -10.36 -8.88
CA PHE A 153 8.48 -8.93 -9.14
C PHE A 153 8.07 -8.59 -10.56
N ILE A 154 7.42 -7.44 -10.71
CA ILE A 154 6.99 -6.91 -12.00
C ILE A 154 7.41 -5.45 -12.04
N VAL A 155 8.21 -5.07 -13.03
CA VAL A 155 8.60 -3.68 -13.28
C VAL A 155 7.42 -2.98 -13.94
N THR A 156 6.85 -1.99 -13.26
CA THR A 156 5.66 -1.25 -13.74
C THR A 156 5.91 0.26 -13.89
N GLY A 157 7.07 0.72 -13.44
CA GLY A 157 7.27 2.14 -13.23
C GLY A 157 6.52 2.65 -11.99
N ASN A 158 6.63 3.95 -11.73
CA ASN A 158 5.93 4.60 -10.63
C ASN A 158 4.63 5.22 -11.15
N PRO A 159 3.46 4.89 -10.58
CA PRO A 159 2.20 5.50 -10.98
C PRO A 159 2.24 7.02 -10.74
N LEU A 160 2.10 7.79 -11.80
CA LEU A 160 2.08 9.24 -11.75
C LEU A 160 0.66 9.75 -11.50
N ARG A 161 0.55 11.00 -11.02
CA ARG A 161 -0.74 11.71 -10.97
C ARG A 161 -1.23 11.99 -12.39
N GLU A 162 -2.54 11.95 -12.59
CA GLU A 162 -3.17 12.22 -13.90
C GLU A 162 -2.76 13.59 -14.50
N GLU A 163 -2.53 14.58 -13.65
CA GLU A 163 -2.06 15.91 -14.05
C GLU A 163 -0.75 15.90 -14.84
N PHE A 164 0.12 14.91 -14.61
CA PHE A 164 1.37 14.75 -15.36
C PHE A 164 1.16 14.16 -16.75
N TYR A 165 0.14 13.32 -16.93
CA TYR A 165 -0.21 12.76 -18.25
C TYR A 165 -0.88 13.80 -19.15
N THR A 166 -1.65 14.73 -18.58
CA THR A 166 -2.36 15.78 -19.35
C THR A 166 -1.46 16.95 -19.75
N LYS A 167 -0.36 17.24 -19.04
CA LYS A 167 0.59 18.28 -19.41
C LYS A 167 1.42 17.91 -20.64
N ASN A 168 1.93 16.70 -20.72
CA ASN A 168 2.76 16.25 -21.84
C ASN A 168 1.98 16.21 -23.18
N SER A 169 0.68 15.97 -23.16
CA SER A 169 -0.15 15.97 -24.36
C SER A 169 -0.44 17.37 -24.92
N LYS A 170 -0.11 18.45 -24.19
CA LYS A 170 -0.27 19.85 -24.64
C LYS A 170 1.03 20.48 -25.15
N GLU A 171 2.18 19.90 -24.79
CA GLU A 171 3.48 20.39 -25.28
C GLU A 171 3.92 19.73 -26.61
N GLU A 172 3.25 18.66 -27.04
CA GLU A 172 3.49 17.98 -28.33
C GLU A 172 2.55 18.44 -29.47
N ARG A 173 1.84 19.55 -29.30
CA ARG A 173 1.01 20.22 -30.35
C ARG A 173 1.49 21.67 -30.51
#